data_970d6b812e1ebb31884ce9a0fea65d3d
#
_entry.id   970d6b812e1ebb31884ce9a0fea65d3d
#
_cell.length_a   1.000
_cell.length_b   1.000
_cell.length_c   1.000
_cell.angle_alpha   90.00
_cell.angle_beta   90.00
_cell.angle_gamma   90.00
#
_symmetry.space_group_name_H-M   'P 1'
#
loop_
_entity.id
_entity.type
_entity.pdbx_description
1 polymer ?
#
loop_
_entity_poly.entity_id
_entity_poly.type
_entity_poly.pdbx_seq_one_letter_code
_entity_poly.pdbx_strand_id
1 'polypeptide(L)'
;MLLKFAISNTDDMNYQEILERIYREIQPYSQKGKQADYIPALSKVNPNQFGICLSTTDGQTYSLKDSEKRFSIQSISKVFAIAAALSLKGENIWRHVGKEPSGTAFNSLFQLELEKGIPRNPFINSGAIVVADILLNELKDPEADFISFVRALCGNDSVDYNLEVATSERQYGYLNAAIANLLKYHGCLRNDIEDVLMFYFKICSIEMSCSELSKAFLAFTGYKDFSYAGINLNSSQVKRLNAVMQTCGFYDEAGEFSYLVGLPGKSGVGGGIVAIHPLKYSVAVWSPRLNPKGNSIMGMKALELLTTYTAESIF
;
A
#
# COMPACT_ATOMS: atom_id res chain seq x y z
N MET A 1 28.04 34.96 -18.53
CA MET A 1 26.72 34.86 -19.16
C MET A 1 25.93 33.83 -18.38
N LEU A 2 25.23 34.29 -17.32
CA LEU A 2 24.47 33.44 -16.42
C LEU A 2 23.10 33.15 -17.07
N LEU A 3 22.85 31.92 -17.48
CA LEU A 3 21.51 31.46 -17.88
C LEU A 3 20.62 31.50 -16.63
N LYS A 4 19.75 32.48 -16.56
CA LYS A 4 18.58 32.49 -15.69
C LYS A 4 17.66 31.38 -16.22
N PHE A 5 17.62 30.24 -15.55
CA PHE A 5 16.49 29.35 -15.67
C PHE A 5 15.26 30.09 -15.14
N ALA A 6 14.34 30.40 -16.02
CA ALA A 6 13.06 30.95 -15.67
C ALA A 6 12.35 29.87 -14.84
N ILE A 7 12.08 30.17 -13.57
CA ILE A 7 11.10 29.47 -12.76
C ILE A 7 9.77 29.79 -13.46
N SER A 8 9.26 28.85 -14.25
CA SER A 8 7.91 28.92 -14.79
C SER A 8 6.94 28.87 -13.61
N ASN A 9 6.03 29.81 -13.59
CA ASN A 9 4.92 29.91 -12.66
C ASN A 9 4.28 28.52 -12.45
N THR A 10 3.96 28.19 -11.19
CA THR A 10 3.26 26.98 -10.73
C THR A 10 1.75 27.02 -11.07
N ASP A 11 1.33 27.82 -12.05
CA ASP A 11 -0.04 27.92 -12.52
C ASP A 11 -0.24 26.91 -13.68
N ASP A 12 -1.13 25.93 -13.46
CA ASP A 12 -1.69 24.93 -14.37
C ASP A 12 -0.78 23.76 -14.80
N MET A 13 -0.32 22.96 -13.82
CA MET A 13 0.16 21.61 -14.14
C MET A 13 -1.02 20.76 -14.62
N ASN A 14 -1.09 20.44 -15.91
CA ASN A 14 -2.15 19.64 -16.48
C ASN A 14 -1.88 18.15 -16.24
N TYR A 15 -2.21 17.66 -15.05
CA TYR A 15 -2.05 16.25 -14.70
C TYR A 15 -2.77 15.31 -15.68
N GLN A 16 -3.92 15.72 -16.23
CA GLN A 16 -4.65 14.87 -17.19
C GLN A 16 -3.82 14.60 -18.46
N GLU A 17 -3.23 15.64 -19.05
CA GLU A 17 -2.35 15.48 -20.22
C GLU A 17 -1.11 14.65 -19.92
N ILE A 18 -0.56 14.81 -18.71
CA ILE A 18 0.59 14.03 -18.23
C ILE A 18 0.20 12.55 -18.13
N LEU A 19 -0.93 12.21 -17.50
CA LEU A 19 -1.40 10.82 -17.41
C LEU A 19 -1.65 10.19 -18.78
N GLU A 20 -2.22 10.94 -19.74
CA GLU A 20 -2.42 10.47 -21.12
C GLU A 20 -1.09 10.23 -21.84
N ARG A 21 -0.11 11.10 -21.65
CA ARG A 21 1.24 10.94 -22.18
C ARG A 21 1.91 9.70 -21.58
N ILE A 22 1.88 9.54 -20.26
CA ILE A 22 2.39 8.37 -19.55
C ILE A 22 1.79 7.08 -20.13
N TYR A 23 0.45 7.04 -20.27
CA TYR A 23 -0.21 5.85 -20.80
C TYR A 23 0.28 5.45 -22.19
N ARG A 24 0.52 6.43 -23.08
CA ARG A 24 1.11 6.14 -24.41
C ARG A 24 2.52 5.57 -24.32
N GLU A 25 3.34 6.12 -23.43
CA GLU A 25 4.75 5.74 -23.31
C GLU A 25 4.98 4.40 -22.61
N ILE A 26 4.07 3.97 -21.73
CA ILE A 26 4.18 2.68 -21.04
C ILE A 26 3.66 1.47 -21.86
N GLN A 27 3.06 1.67 -23.02
CA GLN A 27 2.52 0.57 -23.84
C GLN A 27 3.53 -0.53 -24.18
N PRO A 28 4.83 -0.26 -24.44
CA PRO A 28 5.84 -1.28 -24.66
C PRO A 28 6.05 -2.25 -23.47
N TYR A 29 5.54 -1.91 -22.30
CA TYR A 29 5.60 -2.74 -21.09
C TYR A 29 4.36 -3.61 -20.88
N SER A 30 3.27 -3.40 -21.63
CA SER A 30 1.96 -4.01 -21.38
C SER A 30 1.94 -5.55 -21.43
N GLN A 31 2.89 -6.17 -22.13
CA GLN A 31 2.99 -7.63 -22.22
C GLN A 31 4.13 -8.21 -21.35
N LYS A 32 4.85 -7.38 -20.59
CA LYS A 32 5.93 -7.83 -19.73
C LYS A 32 5.40 -8.31 -18.39
N GLY A 33 6.00 -9.36 -17.84
CA GLY A 33 5.62 -9.95 -16.55
C GLY A 33 4.35 -10.81 -16.61
N LYS A 34 3.90 -11.25 -15.44
CA LYS A 34 2.68 -12.05 -15.25
C LYS A 34 1.96 -11.63 -13.98
N GLN A 35 0.63 -11.87 -13.91
CA GLN A 35 -0.12 -11.67 -12.67
C GLN A 35 0.30 -12.68 -11.59
N ALA A 36 -0.04 -12.39 -10.33
CA ALA A 36 0.16 -13.33 -9.23
C ALA A 36 -0.63 -14.61 -9.50
N ASP A 37 0.05 -15.75 -9.52
CA ASP A 37 -0.51 -17.08 -9.82
C ASP A 37 -0.50 -18.03 -8.61
N TYR A 38 0.17 -17.67 -7.53
CA TYR A 38 0.23 -18.45 -6.29
C TYR A 38 -1.02 -18.32 -5.41
N ILE A 39 -1.91 -17.35 -5.72
CA ILE A 39 -3.25 -17.22 -5.14
C ILE A 39 -4.24 -17.40 -6.29
N PRO A 40 -4.98 -18.52 -6.37
CA PRO A 40 -5.86 -18.82 -7.51
C PRO A 40 -6.90 -17.74 -7.81
N ALA A 41 -7.42 -17.04 -6.80
CA ALA A 41 -8.35 -15.95 -7.02
C ALA A 41 -7.73 -14.78 -7.80
N LEU A 42 -6.45 -14.46 -7.57
CA LEU A 42 -5.74 -13.39 -8.28
C LEU A 42 -5.35 -13.78 -9.71
N SER A 43 -5.14 -15.07 -9.97
CA SER A 43 -4.79 -15.55 -11.31
C SER A 43 -5.93 -15.39 -12.35
N LYS A 44 -7.18 -15.19 -11.89
CA LYS A 44 -8.35 -14.96 -12.74
C LYS A 44 -8.44 -13.52 -13.29
N VAL A 45 -7.67 -12.58 -12.74
CA VAL A 45 -7.70 -11.17 -13.14
C VAL A 45 -7.18 -11.03 -14.57
N ASN A 46 -7.86 -10.23 -15.40
CA ASN A 46 -7.40 -9.95 -16.77
C ASN A 46 -6.05 -9.20 -16.74
N PRO A 47 -4.95 -9.80 -17.24
CA PRO A 47 -3.61 -9.22 -17.13
C PRO A 47 -3.39 -7.96 -17.98
N ASN A 48 -4.31 -7.61 -18.87
CA ASN A 48 -4.17 -6.49 -19.83
C ASN A 48 -4.84 -5.20 -19.33
N GLN A 49 -5.25 -5.15 -18.07
CA GLN A 49 -5.86 -3.98 -17.47
C GLN A 49 -4.82 -2.95 -17.05
N PHE A 50 -5.21 -1.69 -17.12
CA PHE A 50 -4.45 -0.56 -16.63
C PHE A 50 -5.41 0.53 -16.15
N GLY A 51 -5.24 1.00 -14.93
CA GLY A 51 -5.93 2.15 -14.37
C GLY A 51 -4.95 3.04 -13.61
N ILE A 52 -5.16 4.35 -13.65
CA ILE A 52 -4.41 5.32 -12.85
C ILE A 52 -5.36 6.44 -12.41
N CYS A 53 -5.21 6.89 -11.17
CA CYS A 53 -5.93 8.04 -10.63
C CYS A 53 -5.02 8.84 -9.70
N LEU A 54 -5.00 10.16 -9.88
CA LEU A 54 -4.31 11.12 -9.05
C LEU A 54 -5.36 12.05 -8.42
N SER A 55 -5.33 12.18 -7.09
CA SER A 55 -6.20 13.07 -6.33
C SER A 55 -5.35 14.11 -5.61
N THR A 56 -5.68 15.38 -5.79
CA THR A 56 -4.95 16.52 -5.19
C THR A 56 -5.59 16.98 -3.88
N THR A 57 -4.82 17.64 -3.05
CA THR A 57 -5.30 18.14 -1.74
C THR A 57 -6.28 19.31 -1.86
N ASP A 58 -6.37 19.97 -3.01
CA ASP A 58 -7.37 20.99 -3.33
C ASP A 58 -8.68 20.40 -3.89
N GLY A 59 -8.77 19.05 -3.99
CA GLY A 59 -10.01 18.34 -4.32
C GLY A 59 -10.19 17.98 -5.79
N GLN A 60 -9.17 18.21 -6.64
CA GLN A 60 -9.21 17.74 -8.05
C GLN A 60 -8.89 16.26 -8.15
N THR A 61 -9.40 15.62 -9.18
CA THR A 61 -9.13 14.20 -9.48
C THR A 61 -8.92 14.02 -10.98
N TYR A 62 -7.81 13.38 -11.33
CA TYR A 62 -7.43 13.07 -12.70
C TYR A 62 -7.33 11.56 -12.86
N SER A 63 -8.00 11.00 -13.85
CA SER A 63 -8.08 9.54 -13.97
C SER A 63 -8.03 9.07 -15.42
N LEU A 64 -7.57 7.83 -15.61
CA LEU A 64 -7.44 7.25 -16.94
C LEU A 64 -7.70 5.74 -16.93
N LYS A 65 -8.38 5.25 -18.01
CA LYS A 65 -8.64 3.83 -18.29
C LYS A 65 -9.45 3.14 -17.18
N ASP A 66 -9.01 1.98 -16.70
CA ASP A 66 -9.71 1.16 -15.71
C ASP A 66 -9.65 1.72 -14.27
N SER A 67 -9.54 3.06 -14.10
CA SER A 67 -9.35 3.71 -12.79
C SER A 67 -10.49 3.44 -11.79
N GLU A 68 -11.71 3.19 -12.28
CA GLU A 68 -12.88 2.90 -11.46
C GLU A 68 -13.08 1.39 -11.22
N LYS A 69 -12.30 0.54 -11.89
CA LYS A 69 -12.41 -0.90 -11.71
C LYS A 69 -11.75 -1.33 -10.41
N ARG A 70 -12.51 -2.05 -9.57
CA ARG A 70 -12.00 -2.57 -8.32
C ARG A 70 -11.10 -3.79 -8.52
N PHE A 71 -10.10 -3.91 -7.68
CA PHE A 71 -9.17 -5.04 -7.57
C PHE A 71 -8.79 -5.26 -6.11
N SER A 72 -8.37 -6.46 -5.77
CA SER A 72 -7.86 -6.73 -4.43
C SER A 72 -6.57 -5.95 -4.19
N ILE A 73 -6.58 -5.03 -3.20
CA ILE A 73 -5.46 -4.13 -2.93
C ILE A 73 -4.27 -4.81 -2.28
N GLN A 74 -4.48 -6.02 -1.77
CA GLN A 74 -3.42 -6.85 -1.19
C GLN A 74 -2.58 -6.07 -0.16
N SER A 75 -1.27 -6.11 -0.26
CA SER A 75 -0.36 -5.48 0.70
C SER A 75 -0.45 -3.94 0.80
N ILE A 76 -1.21 -3.26 -0.04
CA ILE A 76 -1.51 -1.83 0.14
C ILE A 76 -2.32 -1.63 1.44
N SER A 77 -3.20 -2.56 1.77
CA SER A 77 -4.02 -2.53 2.99
C SER A 77 -3.22 -2.49 4.29
N LYS A 78 -1.97 -2.96 4.28
CA LYS A 78 -1.07 -2.90 5.43
C LYS A 78 -0.80 -1.46 5.89
N VAL A 79 -0.89 -0.48 4.98
CA VAL A 79 -0.78 0.95 5.35
C VAL A 79 -1.96 1.36 6.22
N PHE A 80 -3.17 0.97 5.86
CA PHE A 80 -4.36 1.23 6.66
C PHE A 80 -4.26 0.52 8.03
N ALA A 81 -3.81 -0.73 8.04
CA ALA A 81 -3.68 -1.50 9.27
C ALA A 81 -2.68 -0.87 10.25
N ILE A 82 -1.47 -0.52 9.81
CA ILE A 82 -0.49 0.13 10.68
C ILE A 82 -0.93 1.55 11.09
N ALA A 83 -1.65 2.28 10.23
CA ALA A 83 -2.19 3.58 10.56
C ALA A 83 -3.22 3.50 11.70
N ALA A 84 -4.16 2.57 11.63
CA ALA A 84 -5.14 2.31 12.70
C ALA A 84 -4.43 1.88 14.00
N ALA A 85 -3.50 0.92 13.91
CA ALA A 85 -2.77 0.43 15.07
C ALA A 85 -1.88 1.52 15.72
N LEU A 86 -1.22 2.37 14.93
CA LEU A 86 -0.44 3.50 15.43
C LEU A 86 -1.33 4.54 16.13
N SER A 87 -2.52 4.79 15.60
CA SER A 87 -3.50 5.66 16.25
C SER A 87 -3.92 5.12 17.62
N LEU A 88 -4.24 3.84 17.71
CA LEU A 88 -4.77 3.21 18.93
C LEU A 88 -3.70 2.94 19.98
N LYS A 89 -2.49 2.53 19.59
CA LYS A 89 -1.37 2.19 20.47
C LYS A 89 -0.35 3.30 20.68
N GLY A 90 -0.37 4.34 19.84
CA GLY A 90 0.69 5.35 19.82
C GLY A 90 2.07 4.73 19.56
N GLU A 91 3.11 5.34 20.11
CA GLU A 91 4.50 4.89 19.93
C GLU A 91 4.81 3.48 20.48
N ASN A 92 3.92 2.92 21.32
CA ASN A 92 4.11 1.57 21.83
C ASN A 92 4.03 0.49 20.75
N ILE A 93 3.42 0.78 19.60
CA ILE A 93 3.37 -0.15 18.45
C ILE A 93 4.78 -0.58 18.03
N TRP A 94 5.77 0.33 18.10
CA TRP A 94 7.13 0.08 17.67
C TRP A 94 7.95 -0.85 18.59
N ARG A 95 7.36 -1.31 19.71
CA ARG A 95 7.90 -2.39 20.52
C ARG A 95 7.54 -3.78 19.99
N HIS A 96 6.50 -3.85 19.16
CA HIS A 96 5.97 -5.10 18.59
C HIS A 96 6.41 -5.30 17.13
N VAL A 97 6.69 -4.21 16.43
CA VAL A 97 7.14 -4.21 15.03
C VAL A 97 8.16 -3.09 14.83
N GLY A 98 9.25 -3.37 14.13
CA GLY A 98 10.30 -2.39 13.84
C GLY A 98 9.93 -1.41 12.72
N LYS A 99 10.94 -0.68 12.25
CA LYS A 99 10.81 0.40 11.23
C LYS A 99 11.85 0.27 10.12
N GLU A 100 12.67 -0.78 10.15
CA GLU A 100 13.83 -0.93 9.29
C GLU A 100 13.53 -1.82 8.07
N PRO A 101 14.17 -1.56 6.92
CA PRO A 101 14.09 -2.46 5.77
C PRO A 101 14.53 -3.87 6.13
N SER A 102 13.89 -4.87 5.51
CA SER A 102 14.23 -6.26 5.81
C SER A 102 15.56 -6.71 5.19
N GLY A 103 15.92 -6.20 4.03
CA GLY A 103 17.07 -6.66 3.26
C GLY A 103 16.94 -8.09 2.72
N THR A 104 15.81 -8.74 2.98
CA THR A 104 15.45 -10.10 2.54
C THR A 104 14.03 -10.12 1.99
N ALA A 105 13.61 -11.23 1.38
CA ALA A 105 12.25 -11.40 0.90
C ALA A 105 11.21 -11.13 2.01
N PHE A 106 10.08 -10.54 1.64
CA PHE A 106 9.02 -10.07 2.57
C PHE A 106 8.37 -11.17 3.43
N ASN A 107 8.71 -12.42 3.19
CA ASN A 107 8.19 -13.61 3.88
C ASN A 107 9.30 -14.51 4.45
N SER A 108 10.49 -13.95 4.73
CA SER A 108 11.64 -14.69 5.27
C SER A 108 11.42 -15.15 6.71
N LEU A 109 11.33 -16.47 6.92
CA LEU A 109 11.31 -17.08 8.26
C LEU A 109 12.65 -16.97 8.97
N PHE A 110 13.75 -17.10 8.23
CA PHE A 110 15.10 -17.05 8.79
C PHE A 110 15.38 -15.70 9.48
N GLN A 111 14.98 -14.59 8.86
CA GLN A 111 15.16 -13.29 9.47
C GLN A 111 14.33 -13.14 10.75
N LEU A 112 13.08 -13.62 10.73
CA LEU A 112 12.19 -13.55 11.89
C LEU A 112 12.75 -14.35 13.09
N GLU A 113 13.36 -15.50 12.83
CA GLU A 113 14.02 -16.31 13.84
C GLU A 113 15.23 -15.59 14.46
N LEU A 114 16.11 -15.01 13.63
CA LEU A 114 17.26 -14.24 14.10
C LEU A 114 16.86 -13.04 15.00
N GLU A 115 15.69 -12.45 14.71
CA GLU A 115 15.16 -11.29 15.44
C GLU A 115 14.21 -11.66 16.58
N LYS A 116 14.20 -12.94 16.97
CA LYS A 116 13.42 -13.47 18.10
C LYS A 116 11.93 -13.11 18.02
N GLY A 117 11.38 -13.18 16.81
CA GLY A 117 9.96 -12.97 16.55
C GLY A 117 9.53 -11.49 16.42
N ILE A 118 10.43 -10.51 16.55
CA ILE A 118 10.07 -9.10 16.33
C ILE A 118 10.29 -8.74 14.86
N PRO A 119 9.22 -8.50 14.08
CA PRO A 119 9.36 -8.18 12.66
C PRO A 119 10.06 -6.84 12.42
N ARG A 120 10.88 -6.74 11.38
CA ARG A 120 11.64 -5.53 11.05
C ARG A 120 10.78 -4.31 10.69
N ASN A 121 9.64 -4.52 10.06
CA ASN A 121 8.71 -3.45 9.71
C ASN A 121 7.29 -4.00 9.49
N PRO A 122 6.25 -3.12 9.47
CA PRO A 122 4.86 -3.55 9.34
C PRO A 122 4.46 -3.99 7.92
N PHE A 123 5.33 -3.86 6.92
CA PHE A 123 5.00 -4.14 5.53
C PHE A 123 5.47 -5.51 5.04
N ILE A 124 6.37 -6.18 5.75
CA ILE A 124 6.61 -7.63 5.58
C ILE A 124 5.46 -8.43 6.21
N ASN A 125 5.25 -9.66 5.77
CA ASN A 125 4.09 -10.44 6.20
C ASN A 125 4.06 -10.69 7.72
N SER A 126 5.21 -10.99 8.33
CA SER A 126 5.31 -11.16 9.78
C SER A 126 4.88 -9.90 10.54
N GLY A 127 5.29 -8.71 10.08
CA GLY A 127 4.88 -7.45 10.69
C GLY A 127 3.40 -7.16 10.54
N ALA A 128 2.83 -7.43 9.36
CA ALA A 128 1.41 -7.23 9.12
C ALA A 128 0.53 -8.20 9.94
N ILE A 129 0.98 -9.44 10.14
CA ILE A 129 0.30 -10.42 11.02
C ILE A 129 0.33 -9.95 12.49
N VAL A 130 1.45 -9.42 12.98
CA VAL A 130 1.52 -8.81 14.34
C VAL A 130 0.59 -7.61 14.45
N VAL A 131 0.52 -6.75 13.42
CA VAL A 131 -0.41 -5.61 13.40
C VAL A 131 -1.87 -6.08 13.40
N ALA A 132 -2.20 -7.13 12.67
CA ALA A 132 -3.54 -7.74 12.68
C ALA A 132 -3.91 -8.26 14.08
N ASP A 133 -3.00 -8.96 14.77
CA ASP A 133 -3.17 -9.41 16.15
C ASP A 133 -3.44 -8.23 17.11
N ILE A 134 -2.71 -7.13 16.94
CA ILE A 134 -2.92 -5.93 17.75
C ILE A 134 -4.31 -5.34 17.49
N LEU A 135 -4.74 -5.23 16.24
CA LEU A 135 -6.07 -4.69 15.90
C LEU A 135 -7.20 -5.56 16.43
N LEU A 136 -7.05 -6.89 16.45
CA LEU A 136 -8.00 -7.81 17.08
C LEU A 136 -8.20 -7.51 18.58
N ASN A 137 -7.19 -7.00 19.27
CA ASN A 137 -7.28 -6.66 20.69
C ASN A 137 -7.78 -5.22 20.94
N GLU A 138 -7.58 -4.31 20.00
CA GLU A 138 -7.87 -2.88 20.21
C GLU A 138 -9.22 -2.46 19.65
N LEU A 139 -9.73 -3.12 18.63
CA LEU A 139 -11.03 -2.84 18.03
C LEU A 139 -12.12 -3.66 18.71
N LYS A 140 -13.32 -3.10 18.82
CA LYS A 140 -14.47 -3.76 19.47
C LYS A 140 -15.06 -4.84 18.56
N ASP A 141 -15.26 -4.51 17.30
CA ASP A 141 -15.63 -5.42 16.21
C ASP A 141 -14.58 -5.24 15.10
N PRO A 142 -13.48 -6.03 15.14
CA PRO A 142 -12.32 -5.81 14.30
C PRO A 142 -12.62 -5.72 12.81
N GLU A 143 -13.51 -6.59 12.31
CA GLU A 143 -13.85 -6.60 10.89
C GLU A 143 -14.71 -5.39 10.51
N ALA A 144 -15.78 -5.13 11.27
CA ALA A 144 -16.68 -4.01 10.99
C ALA A 144 -15.99 -2.65 11.22
N ASP A 145 -15.23 -2.51 12.29
CA ASP A 145 -14.55 -1.26 12.62
C ASP A 145 -13.45 -0.93 11.59
N PHE A 146 -12.67 -1.95 11.17
CA PHE A 146 -11.59 -1.75 10.22
C PHE A 146 -12.11 -1.39 8.82
N ILE A 147 -13.12 -2.11 8.31
CA ILE A 147 -13.67 -1.78 6.98
C ILE A 147 -14.38 -0.41 7.00
N SER A 148 -15.04 -0.05 8.11
CA SER A 148 -15.66 1.27 8.27
C SER A 148 -14.63 2.40 8.27
N PHE A 149 -13.46 2.18 8.88
CA PHE A 149 -12.33 3.12 8.79
C PHE A 149 -11.83 3.29 7.35
N VAL A 150 -11.67 2.19 6.59
CA VAL A 150 -11.24 2.26 5.17
C VAL A 150 -12.30 2.99 4.32
N ARG A 151 -13.59 2.70 4.54
CA ARG A 151 -14.71 3.40 3.89
C ARG A 151 -14.68 4.91 4.16
N ALA A 152 -14.44 5.30 5.40
CA ALA A 152 -14.32 6.72 5.77
C ALA A 152 -13.13 7.42 5.09
N LEU A 153 -11.99 6.72 4.91
CA LEU A 153 -10.83 7.27 4.21
C LEU A 153 -11.13 7.59 2.73
N CYS A 154 -11.85 6.71 2.03
CA CYS A 154 -12.17 6.89 0.61
C CYS A 154 -13.52 7.58 0.35
N GLY A 155 -14.36 7.73 1.38
CA GLY A 155 -15.70 8.29 1.26
C GLY A 155 -16.67 7.42 0.47
N ASN A 156 -16.53 6.07 0.55
CA ASN A 156 -17.39 5.12 -0.16
C ASN A 156 -17.74 3.90 0.71
N ASP A 157 -18.98 3.81 1.12
CA ASP A 157 -19.51 2.73 1.99
C ASP A 157 -19.63 1.38 1.29
N SER A 158 -19.48 1.32 -0.04
CA SER A 158 -19.56 0.07 -0.80
C SER A 158 -18.23 -0.69 -0.91
N VAL A 159 -17.13 -0.13 -0.39
CA VAL A 159 -15.84 -0.82 -0.28
C VAL A 159 -15.98 -1.97 0.73
N ASP A 160 -15.52 -3.17 0.39
CA ASP A 160 -15.67 -4.33 1.25
C ASP A 160 -14.55 -5.37 1.02
N TYR A 161 -14.53 -6.38 1.88
CA TYR A 161 -13.70 -7.56 1.77
C TYR A 161 -14.19 -8.46 0.62
N ASN A 162 -13.27 -8.97 -0.20
CA ASN A 162 -13.56 -10.04 -1.12
C ASN A 162 -13.34 -11.40 -0.43
N LEU A 163 -14.44 -12.07 -0.04
CA LEU A 163 -14.36 -13.32 0.71
C LEU A 163 -13.80 -14.50 -0.13
N GLU A 164 -13.94 -14.47 -1.47
CA GLU A 164 -13.30 -15.46 -2.35
C GLU A 164 -11.78 -15.33 -2.28
N VAL A 165 -11.26 -14.11 -2.33
CA VAL A 165 -9.82 -13.82 -2.20
C VAL A 165 -9.34 -14.22 -0.79
N ALA A 166 -10.02 -13.81 0.28
CA ALA A 166 -9.63 -14.15 1.65
C ALA A 166 -9.60 -15.67 1.88
N THR A 167 -10.60 -16.39 1.37
CA THR A 167 -10.66 -17.85 1.46
C THR A 167 -9.52 -18.51 0.67
N SER A 168 -9.26 -18.01 -0.52
CA SER A 168 -8.14 -18.47 -1.36
C SER A 168 -6.78 -18.26 -0.66
N GLU A 169 -6.58 -17.10 -0.06
CA GLU A 169 -5.37 -16.79 0.75
C GLU A 169 -5.21 -17.77 1.92
N ARG A 170 -6.31 -18.08 2.64
CA ARG A 170 -6.28 -19.05 3.73
C ARG A 170 -5.92 -20.45 3.26
N GLN A 171 -6.47 -20.91 2.14
CA GLN A 171 -6.23 -22.25 1.61
C GLN A 171 -4.80 -22.46 1.13
N TYR A 172 -4.16 -21.42 0.59
CA TYR A 172 -2.81 -21.50 -0.01
C TYR A 172 -1.74 -20.76 0.81
N GLY A 173 -2.12 -20.17 1.94
CA GLY A 173 -1.27 -19.34 2.78
C GLY A 173 -0.32 -20.10 3.72
N TYR A 174 0.20 -21.25 3.32
CA TYR A 174 1.05 -22.11 4.18
C TYR A 174 2.24 -21.38 4.80
N LEU A 175 2.87 -20.47 4.02
CA LEU A 175 4.00 -19.70 4.53
C LEU A 175 3.57 -18.68 5.59
N ASN A 176 2.41 -18.04 5.43
CA ASN A 176 1.85 -17.16 6.45
C ASN A 176 1.47 -17.93 7.72
N ALA A 177 0.98 -19.17 7.57
CA ALA A 177 0.73 -20.05 8.71
C ALA A 177 2.03 -20.43 9.45
N ALA A 178 3.11 -20.73 8.73
CA ALA A 178 4.43 -20.97 9.32
C ALA A 178 4.96 -19.73 10.06
N ILE A 179 4.83 -18.54 9.47
CA ILE A 179 5.19 -17.26 10.10
C ILE A 179 4.38 -17.03 11.37
N ALA A 180 3.05 -17.23 11.35
CA ALA A 180 2.20 -17.02 12.52
C ALA A 180 2.52 -18.00 13.67
N ASN A 181 2.83 -19.26 13.34
CA ASN A 181 3.29 -20.24 14.34
C ASN A 181 4.63 -19.82 14.98
N LEU A 182 5.57 -19.33 14.19
CA LEU A 182 6.85 -18.84 14.70
C LEU A 182 6.67 -17.59 15.59
N LEU A 183 5.82 -16.64 15.17
CA LEU A 183 5.46 -15.48 15.97
C LEU A 183 4.81 -15.89 17.30
N LYS A 184 3.91 -16.88 17.28
CA LYS A 184 3.25 -17.41 18.50
C LYS A 184 4.25 -18.09 19.41
N TYR A 185 5.18 -18.87 18.87
CA TYR A 185 6.28 -19.49 19.62
C TYR A 185 7.12 -18.45 20.38
N HIS A 186 7.43 -17.32 19.76
CA HIS A 186 8.16 -16.21 20.39
C HIS A 186 7.30 -15.33 21.31
N GLY A 187 6.00 -15.62 21.45
CA GLY A 187 5.09 -14.84 22.30
C GLY A 187 4.68 -13.47 21.71
N CYS A 188 4.85 -13.29 20.39
CA CYS A 188 4.52 -12.04 19.69
C CYS A 188 3.04 -11.94 19.25
N LEU A 189 2.28 -13.05 19.28
CA LEU A 189 0.85 -13.07 19.05
C LEU A 189 0.08 -13.43 20.33
N ARG A 190 -0.99 -12.69 20.61
CA ARG A 190 -1.85 -12.90 21.79
C ARG A 190 -3.04 -13.79 21.46
N ASN A 191 -3.71 -13.52 20.34
CA ASN A 191 -4.92 -14.21 19.90
C ASN A 191 -4.61 -15.59 19.31
N ASP A 192 -5.66 -16.34 18.99
CA ASP A 192 -5.54 -17.60 18.26
C ASP A 192 -4.97 -17.35 16.85
N ILE A 193 -4.15 -18.29 16.38
CA ILE A 193 -3.46 -18.15 15.09
C ILE A 193 -4.46 -18.07 13.94
N GLU A 194 -5.52 -18.88 13.99
CA GLU A 194 -6.53 -18.91 12.92
C GLU A 194 -7.31 -17.60 12.84
N ASP A 195 -7.66 -17.01 14.00
CA ASP A 195 -8.34 -15.72 14.05
C ASP A 195 -7.46 -14.60 13.49
N VAL A 196 -6.18 -14.57 13.88
CA VAL A 196 -5.20 -13.59 13.39
C VAL A 196 -5.02 -13.72 11.88
N LEU A 197 -4.82 -14.93 11.37
CA LEU A 197 -4.62 -15.18 9.95
C LEU A 197 -5.87 -14.86 9.14
N MET A 198 -7.06 -15.24 9.60
CA MET A 198 -8.29 -14.95 8.89
C MET A 198 -8.53 -13.43 8.80
N PHE A 199 -8.32 -12.70 9.88
CA PHE A 199 -8.43 -11.24 9.86
C PHE A 199 -7.38 -10.60 8.95
N TYR A 200 -6.13 -11.06 9.01
CA TYR A 200 -5.07 -10.62 8.09
C TYR A 200 -5.43 -10.86 6.62
N PHE A 201 -5.96 -12.04 6.26
CA PHE A 201 -6.38 -12.34 4.90
C PHE A 201 -7.58 -11.49 4.46
N LYS A 202 -8.53 -11.22 5.35
CA LYS A 202 -9.62 -10.27 5.08
C LYS A 202 -9.07 -8.86 4.80
N ILE A 203 -8.16 -8.35 5.63
CA ILE A 203 -7.49 -7.06 5.40
C ILE A 203 -6.86 -7.02 4.00
N CYS A 204 -6.13 -8.07 3.60
CA CYS A 204 -5.50 -8.15 2.27
C CYS A 204 -6.50 -8.26 1.12
N SER A 205 -7.69 -8.82 1.38
CA SER A 205 -8.72 -9.07 0.36
C SER A 205 -9.59 -7.86 0.02
N ILE A 206 -9.44 -6.73 0.70
CA ILE A 206 -10.23 -5.53 0.42
C ILE A 206 -10.11 -5.16 -1.06
N GLU A 207 -11.26 -4.86 -1.70
CA GLU A 207 -11.32 -4.40 -3.07
C GLU A 207 -11.56 -2.90 -3.16
N MET A 208 -10.66 -2.23 -3.85
CA MET A 208 -10.74 -0.80 -4.15
C MET A 208 -10.31 -0.51 -5.58
N SER A 209 -10.84 0.55 -6.16
CA SER A 209 -10.40 1.13 -7.43
C SER A 209 -9.22 2.10 -7.23
N CYS A 210 -8.55 2.50 -8.33
CA CYS A 210 -7.52 3.54 -8.24
C CYS A 210 -8.10 4.86 -7.71
N SER A 211 -9.33 5.21 -8.08
CA SER A 211 -10.00 6.42 -7.59
C SER A 211 -10.28 6.35 -6.10
N GLU A 212 -10.76 5.22 -5.59
CA GLU A 212 -10.97 5.03 -4.16
C GLU A 212 -9.66 5.05 -3.37
N LEU A 213 -8.61 4.39 -3.89
CA LEU A 213 -7.28 4.37 -3.28
C LEU A 213 -6.66 5.77 -3.24
N SER A 214 -6.68 6.51 -4.36
CA SER A 214 -6.09 7.84 -4.38
C SER A 214 -6.78 8.79 -3.40
N LYS A 215 -8.12 8.72 -3.27
CA LYS A 215 -8.86 9.47 -2.25
C LYS A 215 -8.50 9.05 -0.83
N ALA A 216 -8.46 7.74 -0.54
CA ALA A 216 -8.11 7.23 0.79
C ALA A 216 -6.71 7.68 1.21
N PHE A 217 -5.76 7.71 0.29
CA PHE A 217 -4.38 8.09 0.57
C PHE A 217 -4.13 9.59 0.68
N LEU A 218 -5.11 10.45 0.40
CA LEU A 218 -5.02 11.87 0.76
C LEU A 218 -4.85 12.10 2.27
N ALA A 219 -5.40 11.23 3.12
CA ALA A 219 -5.17 11.28 4.56
C ALA A 219 -3.68 11.13 4.94
N PHE A 220 -2.87 10.52 4.09
CA PHE A 220 -1.44 10.31 4.29
C PHE A 220 -0.56 11.40 3.64
N THR A 221 -1.12 12.40 2.99
CA THR A 221 -0.35 13.55 2.49
C THR A 221 0.08 14.51 3.60
N GLY A 222 -0.53 14.42 4.78
CA GLY A 222 -0.27 15.33 5.91
C GLY A 222 -0.86 16.73 5.73
N TYR A 223 -1.69 16.93 4.71
CA TYR A 223 -2.33 18.20 4.39
C TYR A 223 -3.36 18.61 5.48
N LYS A 224 -4.03 17.63 6.09
CA LYS A 224 -4.92 17.81 7.25
C LYS A 224 -4.95 16.54 8.11
N ASP A 225 -5.29 16.71 9.38
CA ASP A 225 -5.52 15.59 10.27
C ASP A 225 -6.78 14.83 9.85
N PHE A 226 -6.77 13.52 10.01
CA PHE A 226 -7.90 12.64 9.78
C PHE A 226 -8.40 12.08 11.11
N SER A 227 -9.73 12.02 11.30
CA SER A 227 -10.37 11.43 12.48
C SER A 227 -11.62 10.66 12.10
N TYR A 228 -11.74 9.41 12.53
CA TYR A 228 -12.93 8.59 12.37
C TYR A 228 -12.99 7.53 13.46
N ALA A 229 -14.11 7.46 14.20
CA ALA A 229 -14.42 6.40 15.19
C ALA A 229 -13.27 6.10 16.18
N GLY A 230 -12.54 7.13 16.64
CA GLY A 230 -11.43 6.99 17.56
C GLY A 230 -10.07 6.72 16.91
N ILE A 231 -10.03 6.47 15.61
CA ILE A 231 -8.78 6.41 14.83
C ILE A 231 -8.43 7.82 14.37
N ASN A 232 -7.30 8.36 14.85
CA ASN A 232 -6.87 9.73 14.57
C ASN A 232 -5.46 9.70 13.98
N LEU A 233 -5.30 10.33 12.83
CA LEU A 233 -4.00 10.46 12.13
C LEU A 233 -3.63 11.95 12.08
N ASN A 234 -2.66 12.33 12.89
CA ASN A 234 -2.08 13.67 12.85
C ASN A 234 -0.83 13.70 11.95
N SER A 235 -0.40 14.91 11.58
CA SER A 235 0.75 15.10 10.69
C SER A 235 2.05 14.46 11.19
N SER A 236 2.25 14.32 12.52
CA SER A 236 3.43 13.64 13.08
C SER A 236 3.40 12.12 12.85
N GLN A 237 2.22 11.50 12.99
CA GLN A 237 2.02 10.07 12.70
C GLN A 237 2.14 9.80 11.19
N VAL A 238 1.52 10.65 10.37
CA VAL A 238 1.60 10.57 8.90
C VAL A 238 3.05 10.67 8.42
N LYS A 239 3.83 11.62 8.94
CA LYS A 239 5.28 11.72 8.62
C LYS A 239 6.03 10.42 8.89
N ARG A 240 5.75 9.74 10.02
CA ARG A 240 6.40 8.47 10.37
C ARG A 240 5.97 7.32 9.47
N LEU A 241 4.68 7.25 9.14
CA LEU A 241 4.16 6.25 8.19
C LEU A 241 4.77 6.44 6.80
N ASN A 242 4.88 7.68 6.32
CA ASN A 242 5.50 7.99 5.04
C ASN A 242 6.99 7.61 5.02
N ALA A 243 7.73 7.84 6.12
CA ALA A 243 9.12 7.41 6.23
C ALA A 243 9.27 5.89 6.13
N VAL A 244 8.38 5.13 6.79
CA VAL A 244 8.39 3.66 6.70
C VAL A 244 7.93 3.19 5.31
N MET A 245 6.95 3.86 4.67
CA MET A 245 6.58 3.56 3.27
C MET A 245 7.74 3.79 2.31
N GLN A 246 8.51 4.88 2.49
CA GLN A 246 9.66 5.20 1.65
C GLN A 246 10.73 4.10 1.70
N THR A 247 10.99 3.55 2.87
CA THR A 247 12.09 2.59 3.08
C THR A 247 11.68 1.13 2.95
N CYS A 248 10.40 0.81 3.14
CA CYS A 248 9.90 -0.58 3.27
C CYS A 248 8.72 -0.91 2.35
N GLY A 249 8.19 0.06 1.59
CA GLY A 249 6.91 -0.10 0.88
C GLY A 249 6.94 -1.00 -0.36
N PHE A 250 8.11 -1.30 -0.91
CA PHE A 250 8.29 -2.02 -2.18
C PHE A 250 9.10 -3.32 -2.03
N TYR A 251 8.94 -4.00 -0.90
CA TYR A 251 9.67 -5.23 -0.64
C TYR A 251 11.20 -5.00 -0.71
N ASP A 252 11.91 -5.77 -1.53
CA ASP A 252 13.35 -5.61 -1.78
C ASP A 252 13.68 -4.64 -2.95
N GLU A 253 12.69 -3.87 -3.43
CA GLU A 253 12.84 -2.79 -4.43
C GLU A 253 12.62 -1.39 -3.86
N ALA A 254 12.53 -1.21 -2.55
CA ALA A 254 12.26 0.10 -1.96
C ALA A 254 13.35 1.14 -2.32
N GLY A 255 14.61 0.73 -2.39
CA GLY A 255 15.71 1.58 -2.85
C GLY A 255 15.58 1.99 -4.31
N GLU A 256 15.25 1.04 -5.19
CA GLU A 256 15.03 1.28 -6.62
C GLU A 256 13.84 2.23 -6.84
N PHE A 257 12.72 2.00 -6.12
CA PHE A 257 11.57 2.88 -6.18
C PHE A 257 11.89 4.30 -5.70
N SER A 258 12.64 4.43 -4.60
CA SER A 258 13.11 5.73 -4.11
C SER A 258 13.99 6.45 -5.13
N TYR A 259 14.88 5.72 -5.81
CA TYR A 259 15.80 6.27 -6.81
C TYR A 259 15.07 6.74 -8.08
N LEU A 260 14.11 5.93 -8.57
CA LEU A 260 13.42 6.23 -9.84
C LEU A 260 12.21 7.16 -9.66
N VAL A 261 11.46 7.02 -8.57
CA VAL A 261 10.19 7.73 -8.36
C VAL A 261 10.32 8.85 -7.32
N GLY A 262 11.03 8.60 -6.22
CA GLY A 262 11.25 9.59 -5.19
C GLY A 262 9.99 10.03 -4.44
N LEU A 263 9.05 9.10 -4.18
CA LEU A 263 7.84 9.31 -3.39
C LEU A 263 7.68 8.18 -2.35
N PRO A 264 7.15 8.46 -1.16
CA PRO A 264 6.65 7.39 -0.29
C PRO A 264 5.53 6.63 -0.97
N GLY A 265 5.56 5.29 -0.89
CA GLY A 265 4.52 4.50 -1.52
C GLY A 265 4.45 3.06 -1.04
N LYS A 266 3.43 2.34 -1.50
CA LYS A 266 3.21 0.92 -1.19
C LYS A 266 2.68 0.16 -2.38
N SER A 267 3.26 -1.00 -2.64
CA SER A 267 2.81 -1.94 -3.67
C SER A 267 2.03 -3.12 -3.09
N GLY A 268 1.23 -3.76 -3.93
CA GLY A 268 0.52 -4.99 -3.64
C GLY A 268 0.55 -5.96 -4.81
N VAL A 269 0.61 -7.25 -4.51
CA VAL A 269 0.67 -8.32 -5.54
C VAL A 269 -0.61 -8.47 -6.38
N GLY A 270 -1.68 -7.72 -6.05
CA GLY A 270 -2.83 -7.52 -6.93
C GLY A 270 -2.53 -6.64 -8.15
N GLY A 271 -1.32 -6.08 -8.25
CA GLY A 271 -0.87 -5.20 -9.33
C GLY A 271 -1.10 -3.71 -9.06
N GLY A 272 -1.55 -3.36 -7.86
CA GLY A 272 -1.71 -1.98 -7.43
C GLY A 272 -0.44 -1.39 -6.84
N ILE A 273 -0.24 -0.10 -7.06
CA ILE A 273 0.76 0.74 -6.37
C ILE A 273 0.07 2.04 -5.98
N VAL A 274 0.33 2.51 -4.77
CA VAL A 274 -0.05 3.85 -4.34
C VAL A 274 1.20 4.62 -3.94
N ALA A 275 1.27 5.91 -4.27
CA ALA A 275 2.34 6.81 -3.86
C ALA A 275 1.76 8.18 -3.44
N ILE A 276 2.53 8.93 -2.66
CA ILE A 276 2.07 10.18 -2.07
C ILE A 276 3.14 11.25 -2.29
N HIS A 277 2.73 12.40 -2.83
CA HIS A 277 3.50 13.62 -2.65
C HIS A 277 2.97 14.37 -1.42
N PRO A 278 3.81 14.56 -0.36
CA PRO A 278 3.38 15.27 0.83
C PRO A 278 2.80 16.65 0.49
N LEU A 279 1.66 16.99 1.10
CA LEU A 279 0.91 18.23 0.97
C LEU A 279 0.33 18.54 -0.43
N LYS A 280 0.54 17.70 -1.45
CA LYS A 280 0.08 17.96 -2.81
C LYS A 280 -0.94 16.96 -3.32
N TYR A 281 -0.59 15.69 -3.43
CA TYR A 281 -1.46 14.67 -4.02
C TYR A 281 -1.16 13.26 -3.50
N SER A 282 -2.09 12.38 -3.79
CA SER A 282 -1.89 10.92 -3.82
C SER A 282 -2.18 10.40 -5.21
N VAL A 283 -1.48 9.34 -5.60
CA VAL A 283 -1.68 8.66 -6.89
C VAL A 283 -1.76 7.16 -6.69
N ALA A 284 -2.75 6.52 -7.31
CA ALA A 284 -2.87 5.08 -7.37
C ALA A 284 -2.82 4.61 -8.81
N VAL A 285 -2.07 3.55 -9.07
CA VAL A 285 -1.97 2.90 -10.38
C VAL A 285 -2.19 1.40 -10.22
N TRP A 286 -2.89 0.80 -11.18
CA TRP A 286 -3.15 -0.62 -11.22
C TRP A 286 -2.86 -1.21 -12.59
N SER A 287 -2.01 -2.24 -12.62
CA SER A 287 -1.80 -3.11 -13.77
C SER A 287 -1.32 -4.47 -13.25
N PRO A 288 -2.03 -5.58 -13.57
CA PRO A 288 -1.82 -6.87 -12.90
C PRO A 288 -0.50 -7.57 -13.16
N ARG A 289 0.22 -7.25 -14.24
CA ARG A 289 1.49 -7.91 -14.59
C ARG A 289 2.61 -7.41 -13.70
N LEU A 290 3.22 -8.35 -12.97
CA LEU A 290 4.26 -8.10 -11.98
C LEU A 290 5.64 -8.46 -12.52
N ASN A 291 6.66 -7.79 -11.99
CA ASN A 291 8.05 -8.18 -12.12
C ASN A 291 8.39 -9.36 -11.16
N PRO A 292 9.60 -9.95 -11.24
CA PRO A 292 9.98 -11.07 -10.37
C PRO A 292 9.93 -10.78 -8.86
N LYS A 293 9.93 -9.50 -8.47
CA LYS A 293 9.87 -9.06 -7.07
C LYS A 293 8.46 -8.73 -6.57
N GLY A 294 7.44 -8.90 -7.45
CA GLY A 294 6.02 -8.74 -7.09
C GLY A 294 5.46 -7.34 -7.26
N ASN A 295 6.16 -6.44 -7.96
CA ASN A 295 5.71 -5.09 -8.23
C ASN A 295 5.19 -4.93 -9.67
N SER A 296 4.12 -4.14 -9.86
CA SER A 296 3.52 -3.86 -11.17
C SER A 296 4.52 -3.19 -12.11
N ILE A 297 4.82 -3.82 -13.26
CA ILE A 297 5.80 -3.30 -14.22
C ILE A 297 5.32 -1.98 -14.83
N MET A 298 4.08 -1.92 -15.33
CA MET A 298 3.53 -0.68 -15.88
C MET A 298 3.34 0.37 -14.78
N GLY A 299 2.95 -0.05 -13.57
CA GLY A 299 2.77 0.84 -12.43
C GLY A 299 4.06 1.52 -11.99
N MET A 300 5.16 0.77 -11.86
CA MET A 300 6.48 1.33 -11.55
C MET A 300 6.91 2.35 -12.60
N LYS A 301 6.78 2.01 -13.89
CA LYS A 301 7.16 2.91 -14.98
C LYS A 301 6.25 4.14 -15.07
N ALA A 302 4.97 4.00 -14.81
CA ALA A 302 4.04 5.12 -14.81
C ALA A 302 4.39 6.16 -13.73
N LEU A 303 4.74 5.70 -12.51
CA LEU A 303 5.11 6.61 -11.42
C LEU A 303 6.49 7.25 -11.63
N GLU A 304 7.46 6.55 -12.22
CA GLU A 304 8.73 7.11 -12.64
C GLU A 304 8.52 8.27 -13.65
N LEU A 305 7.68 8.05 -14.67
CA LEU A 305 7.37 9.08 -15.66
C LEU A 305 6.56 10.23 -15.04
N LEU A 306 5.67 9.95 -14.09
CA LEU A 306 4.92 11.01 -13.40
C LEU A 306 5.85 12.00 -12.74
N THR A 307 6.76 11.53 -11.88
CA THR A 307 7.69 12.42 -11.17
C THR A 307 8.73 13.05 -12.11
N THR A 308 9.08 12.38 -13.21
CA THR A 308 9.96 12.95 -14.25
C THR A 308 9.29 14.14 -14.97
N TYR A 309 8.02 14.02 -15.35
CA TYR A 309 7.33 15.07 -16.11
C TYR A 309 6.85 16.22 -15.24
N THR A 310 6.48 15.94 -14.00
CA THR A 310 6.06 16.97 -13.06
C THR A 310 7.23 17.63 -12.33
N ALA A 311 8.42 17.01 -12.32
CA ALA A 311 9.54 17.37 -11.44
C ALA A 311 9.14 17.39 -9.95
N GLU A 312 8.15 16.57 -9.56
CA GLU A 312 7.60 16.50 -8.21
C GLU A 312 8.04 15.21 -7.52
N SER A 313 9.17 15.27 -6.83
CA SER A 313 9.62 14.22 -5.90
C SER A 313 9.87 14.85 -4.52
N ILE A 314 10.12 14.00 -3.51
CA ILE A 314 10.50 14.50 -2.17
C ILE A 314 12.00 14.79 -2.03
N PHE A 315 12.78 14.58 -3.09
CA PHE A 315 14.22 14.81 -3.15
C PHE A 315 14.61 16.01 -4.00
#